data_d962a443f9ff2576256b7146c74fbfa5
#
_entry.id   d962a443f9ff2576256b7146c74fbfa5
#
_cell.length_a   1.000
_cell.length_b   1.000
_cell.length_c   1.000
_cell.angle_alpha   90.00
_cell.angle_beta   90.00
_cell.angle_gamma   90.00
#
_symmetry.space_group_name_H-M   'P 1'
#
loop_
_entity.id
_entity.type
_entity.pdbx_description
1 polymer ?
#
loop_
_entity_poly.entity_id
_entity_poly.type
_entity_poly.pdbx_seq_one_letter_code
_entity_poly.pdbx_strand_id
1 'polypeptide(L)'
;MITLVYGQPKTGKTTFAATVPGVRILDLEGGTRAVQAETTQIDTWEALAKEVQGIVAKPPQAVALDSITVAHELALNFVSGRKRGDLLTVAKPVSLPQYGQANELIKSLILTLRGLDIPVVLTGQAKVTYVDEADPEDADVAQTKEVTLALPGQARQFALMYADVIGYTESVKRDSNTGYRMWLKPTQGIVAGCRADIAARKPWLGSPTWERLERYLTHD
;
A
#
# COMPACT_ATOMS: atom_id res chain seq x y z
N MET A 1 -7.84 12.99 -0.02
CA MET A 1 -6.55 12.63 -0.68
C MET A 1 -6.19 11.20 -0.32
N ILE A 2 -5.85 10.34 -1.31
CA ILE A 2 -5.35 8.98 -1.09
C ILE A 2 -3.82 8.96 -1.25
N THR A 3 -3.13 8.53 -0.20
CA THR A 3 -1.68 8.27 -0.19
C THR A 3 -1.43 6.76 -0.13
N LEU A 4 -0.89 6.20 -1.20
CA LEU A 4 -0.45 4.79 -1.24
C LEU A 4 1.03 4.72 -0.86
N VAL A 5 1.34 3.96 0.20
CA VAL A 5 2.71 3.75 0.68
C VAL A 5 3.03 2.26 0.63
N TYR A 6 3.97 1.86 -0.21
CA TYR A 6 4.36 0.46 -0.34
C TYR A 6 5.86 0.26 -0.14
N GLY A 7 6.26 -0.94 0.20
CA GLY A 7 7.66 -1.26 0.47
C GLY A 7 7.83 -2.67 1.03
N GLN A 8 9.08 -3.10 1.16
CA GLN A 8 9.41 -4.37 1.80
C GLN A 8 8.95 -4.40 3.27
N PRO A 9 8.81 -5.57 3.90
CA PRO A 9 8.55 -5.65 5.33
C PRO A 9 9.54 -4.82 6.15
N LYS A 10 9.05 -4.18 7.23
CA LYS A 10 9.86 -3.38 8.17
C LYS A 10 10.53 -2.13 7.57
N THR A 11 9.97 -1.54 6.53
CA THR A 11 10.43 -0.28 5.94
C THR A 11 9.68 0.97 6.42
N GLY A 12 8.93 0.86 7.53
CA GLY A 12 8.29 2.01 8.18
C GLY A 12 6.91 2.40 7.62
N LYS A 13 6.23 1.54 6.83
CA LYS A 13 4.89 1.83 6.27
C LYS A 13 3.84 2.12 7.35
N THR A 14 3.66 1.19 8.28
CA THR A 14 2.72 1.33 9.41
C THR A 14 3.11 2.51 10.31
N THR A 15 4.41 2.71 10.55
CA THR A 15 4.93 3.86 11.30
C THR A 15 4.57 5.17 10.62
N PHE A 16 4.73 5.27 9.30
CA PHE A 16 4.30 6.46 8.54
C PHE A 16 2.78 6.68 8.67
N ALA A 17 1.97 5.64 8.47
CA ALA A 17 0.51 5.74 8.58
C ALA A 17 0.08 6.23 9.96
N ALA A 18 0.75 5.80 11.03
CA ALA A 18 0.47 6.23 12.39
C ALA A 18 0.85 7.70 12.68
N THR A 19 1.62 8.37 11.81
CA THR A 19 1.94 9.80 11.96
C THR A 19 0.85 10.74 11.44
N VAL A 20 -0.19 10.21 10.81
CA VAL A 20 -1.33 11.02 10.35
C VAL A 20 -2.17 11.46 11.56
N PRO A 21 -2.43 12.76 11.74
CA PRO A 21 -3.19 13.24 12.88
C PRO A 21 -4.59 12.63 12.95
N GLY A 22 -4.96 12.09 14.13
CA GLY A 22 -6.28 11.48 14.36
C GLY A 22 -6.61 10.26 13.49
N VAL A 23 -5.59 9.55 13.01
CA VAL A 23 -5.77 8.38 12.16
C VAL A 23 -6.38 7.21 12.92
N ARG A 24 -7.37 6.57 12.30
CA ARG A 24 -7.84 5.24 12.65
C ARG A 24 -7.26 4.21 11.67
N ILE A 25 -6.52 3.24 12.21
CA ILE A 25 -5.85 2.21 11.40
C ILE A 25 -6.71 0.94 11.37
N LEU A 26 -7.08 0.51 10.17
CA LEU A 26 -7.67 -0.81 9.91
C LEU A 26 -6.51 -1.79 9.71
N ASP A 27 -6.18 -2.54 10.77
CA ASP A 27 -5.04 -3.46 10.81
C ASP A 27 -5.43 -4.86 10.33
N LEU A 28 -4.98 -5.23 9.15
CA LEU A 28 -5.20 -6.54 8.54
C LEU A 28 -3.98 -7.47 8.68
N GLU A 29 -2.82 -6.89 9.02
CA GLU A 29 -1.54 -7.64 9.14
C GLU A 29 -1.21 -8.01 10.59
N GLY A 30 -1.82 -7.37 11.60
CA GLY A 30 -1.47 -7.53 13.02
C GLY A 30 -0.18 -6.79 13.40
N GLY A 31 0.22 -5.78 12.60
CA GLY A 31 1.49 -5.05 12.72
C GLY A 31 1.46 -3.82 13.61
N THR A 32 0.29 -3.40 14.12
CA THR A 32 0.10 -2.10 14.79
C THR A 32 0.49 -2.06 16.26
N ARG A 33 0.91 -3.18 16.86
CA ARG A 33 1.25 -3.27 18.31
C ARG A 33 2.33 -2.28 18.77
N ALA A 34 3.18 -1.81 17.85
CA ALA A 34 4.29 -0.91 18.15
C ALA A 34 4.00 0.56 17.83
N VAL A 35 2.78 0.91 17.39
CA VAL A 35 2.42 2.27 17.01
C VAL A 35 1.34 2.82 17.94
N GLN A 36 1.40 4.14 18.20
CA GLN A 36 0.39 4.85 19.00
C GLN A 36 -0.66 5.46 18.06
N ALA A 37 -1.70 4.69 17.77
CA ALA A 37 -2.84 5.14 16.98
C ALA A 37 -4.09 4.33 17.39
N GLU A 38 -5.28 4.85 17.10
CA GLU A 38 -6.51 4.06 17.21
C GLU A 38 -6.46 2.93 16.16
N THR A 39 -6.57 1.67 16.59
CA THR A 39 -6.45 0.52 15.71
C THR A 39 -7.64 -0.42 15.84
N THR A 40 -8.11 -0.95 14.72
CA THR A 40 -9.12 -2.01 14.66
C THR A 40 -8.52 -3.19 13.91
N GLN A 41 -8.37 -4.33 14.59
CA GLN A 41 -7.89 -5.56 13.95
C GLN A 41 -9.01 -6.20 13.13
N ILE A 42 -8.69 -6.63 11.90
CA ILE A 42 -9.64 -7.15 10.92
C ILE A 42 -9.09 -8.39 10.27
N ASP A 43 -9.84 -9.49 10.36
CA ASP A 43 -9.41 -10.81 9.89
C ASP A 43 -10.25 -11.35 8.72
N THR A 44 -11.39 -10.73 8.39
CA THR A 44 -12.27 -11.15 7.29
C THR A 44 -12.70 -9.98 6.42
N TRP A 45 -13.10 -10.28 5.18
CA TRP A 45 -13.63 -9.26 4.26
C TRP A 45 -14.92 -8.63 4.77
N GLU A 46 -15.81 -9.42 5.36
CA GLU A 46 -17.08 -8.96 5.89
C GLU A 46 -16.87 -7.98 7.06
N ALA A 47 -15.90 -8.27 7.95
CA ALA A 47 -15.53 -7.36 9.03
C ALA A 47 -14.95 -6.05 8.47
N LEU A 48 -14.11 -6.12 7.44
CA LEU A 48 -13.57 -4.94 6.74
C LEU A 48 -14.69 -4.11 6.12
N ALA A 49 -15.60 -4.75 5.39
CA ALA A 49 -16.72 -4.06 4.75
C ALA A 49 -17.63 -3.35 5.77
N LYS A 50 -17.95 -4.03 6.89
CA LYS A 50 -18.74 -3.45 8.00
C LYS A 50 -18.04 -2.25 8.62
N GLU A 51 -16.74 -2.35 8.86
CA GLU A 51 -15.95 -1.27 9.45
C GLU A 51 -15.88 -0.06 8.53
N VAL A 52 -15.65 -0.27 7.23
CA VAL A 52 -15.66 0.80 6.22
C VAL A 52 -17.03 1.46 6.12
N GLN A 53 -18.14 0.71 6.19
CA GLN A 53 -19.48 1.29 6.24
C GLN A 53 -19.68 2.17 7.47
N GLY A 54 -19.16 1.76 8.63
CA GLY A 54 -19.15 2.58 9.85
C GLY A 54 -18.37 3.87 9.68
N ILE A 55 -17.20 3.81 9.03
CA ILE A 55 -16.38 4.97 8.69
C ILE A 55 -17.11 5.92 7.73
N VAL A 56 -17.79 5.41 6.72
CA VAL A 56 -18.61 6.24 5.81
C VAL A 56 -19.71 6.97 6.56
N ALA A 57 -20.38 6.29 7.49
CA ALA A 57 -21.45 6.89 8.30
C ALA A 57 -20.94 7.94 9.30
N LYS A 58 -19.77 7.73 9.88
CA LYS A 58 -19.12 8.64 10.85
C LYS A 58 -17.61 8.66 10.61
N PRO A 59 -17.15 9.51 9.69
CA PRO A 59 -15.74 9.58 9.35
C PRO A 59 -14.85 10.03 10.54
N PRO A 60 -13.72 9.36 10.78
CA PRO A 60 -12.66 9.87 11.68
C PRO A 60 -11.93 11.05 11.03
N GLN A 61 -10.92 11.61 11.71
CA GLN A 61 -10.10 12.67 11.10
C GLN A 61 -9.24 12.15 9.92
N ALA A 62 -8.79 10.89 9.99
CA ALA A 62 -8.08 10.21 8.92
C ALA A 62 -8.26 8.70 9.04
N VAL A 63 -8.07 7.95 7.96
CA VAL A 63 -8.10 6.48 7.97
C VAL A 63 -6.89 5.89 7.28
N ALA A 64 -6.37 4.80 7.83
CA ALA A 64 -5.33 4.01 7.18
C ALA A 64 -5.78 2.55 7.04
N LEU A 65 -5.53 1.94 5.89
CA LEU A 65 -5.73 0.51 5.62
C LEU A 65 -4.35 -0.17 5.59
N ASP A 66 -4.05 -0.98 6.57
CA ASP A 66 -2.76 -1.68 6.70
C ASP A 66 -2.98 -3.21 6.62
N SER A 67 -2.94 -3.83 5.42
CA SER A 67 -2.56 -3.30 4.12
C SER A 67 -3.58 -3.67 3.02
N ILE A 68 -3.53 -2.94 1.91
CA ILE A 68 -4.32 -3.25 0.69
C ILE A 68 -3.95 -4.62 0.11
N THR A 69 -2.71 -5.08 0.32
CA THR A 69 -2.24 -6.39 -0.12
C THR A 69 -3.00 -7.50 0.60
N VAL A 70 -3.15 -7.39 1.93
CA VAL A 70 -3.94 -8.34 2.71
C VAL A 70 -5.44 -8.17 2.48
N ALA A 71 -5.92 -6.94 2.25
CA ALA A 71 -7.32 -6.74 1.87
C ALA A 71 -7.69 -7.53 0.60
N HIS A 72 -6.80 -7.59 -0.40
CA HIS A 72 -7.01 -8.41 -1.59
C HIS A 72 -7.05 -9.93 -1.26
N GLU A 73 -6.19 -10.40 -0.34
CA GLU A 73 -6.24 -11.78 0.14
C GLU A 73 -7.58 -12.09 0.83
N LEU A 74 -8.06 -11.18 1.69
CA LEU A 74 -9.38 -11.32 2.34
C LEU A 74 -10.52 -11.35 1.32
N ALA A 75 -10.47 -10.50 0.29
CA ALA A 75 -11.44 -10.50 -0.80
C ALA A 75 -11.43 -11.84 -1.57
N LEU A 76 -10.24 -12.38 -1.88
CA LEU A 76 -10.11 -13.71 -2.51
C LEU A 76 -10.67 -14.82 -1.63
N ASN A 77 -10.40 -14.79 -0.33
CA ASN A 77 -10.93 -15.76 0.61
C ASN A 77 -12.46 -15.69 0.67
N PHE A 78 -13.02 -14.49 0.71
CA PHE A 78 -14.47 -14.27 0.70
C PHE A 78 -15.14 -14.85 -0.55
N VAL A 79 -14.66 -14.50 -1.76
CA VAL A 79 -15.28 -14.95 -3.02
C VAL A 79 -15.05 -16.44 -3.31
N SER A 80 -14.01 -17.05 -2.73
CA SER A 80 -13.70 -18.47 -2.89
C SER A 80 -14.25 -19.36 -1.78
N GLY A 81 -14.89 -18.77 -0.74
CA GLY A 81 -15.36 -19.50 0.42
C GLY A 81 -14.24 -20.09 1.29
N ARG A 82 -13.02 -19.55 1.19
CA ARG A 82 -11.87 -19.97 2.00
C ARG A 82 -11.89 -19.27 3.35
N LYS A 83 -11.24 -19.90 4.35
CA LYS A 83 -11.00 -19.29 5.65
C LYS A 83 -9.51 -19.01 5.82
N ARG A 84 -9.17 -17.81 6.29
CA ARG A 84 -7.80 -17.45 6.64
C ARG A 84 -7.33 -18.32 7.80
N GLY A 85 -6.14 -18.90 7.70
CA GLY A 85 -5.56 -19.73 8.76
C GLY A 85 -6.17 -21.13 8.92
N ASP A 86 -6.98 -21.61 7.98
CA ASP A 86 -7.45 -23.00 7.98
C ASP A 86 -6.28 -23.96 7.69
N LEU A 87 -5.84 -24.68 8.73
CA LEU A 87 -4.74 -25.63 8.67
C LEU A 87 -5.19 -27.03 8.23
N LEU A 88 -6.49 -27.30 8.22
CA LEU A 88 -7.04 -28.65 8.01
C LEU A 88 -7.51 -28.87 6.58
N THR A 89 -7.71 -27.80 5.83
CA THR A 89 -8.25 -27.88 4.47
C THR A 89 -7.21 -27.41 3.44
N VAL A 90 -6.85 -28.29 2.50
CA VAL A 90 -6.07 -27.88 1.34
C VAL A 90 -6.95 -26.96 0.47
N ALA A 91 -6.55 -25.70 0.36
CA ALA A 91 -7.32 -24.72 -0.37
C ALA A 91 -7.41 -25.09 -1.86
N LYS A 92 -8.63 -25.18 -2.38
CA LYS A 92 -8.83 -25.34 -3.83
C LYS A 92 -8.21 -24.18 -4.60
N PRO A 93 -7.67 -24.36 -5.80
CA PRO A 93 -7.18 -23.26 -6.63
C PRO A 93 -8.28 -22.20 -6.83
N VAL A 94 -7.90 -20.93 -6.77
CA VAL A 94 -8.81 -19.83 -7.09
C VAL A 94 -8.96 -19.75 -8.59
N SER A 95 -10.19 -19.68 -9.10
CA SER A 95 -10.47 -19.56 -10.52
C SER A 95 -10.29 -18.13 -11.03
N LEU A 96 -10.07 -17.94 -12.33
CA LEU A 96 -9.97 -16.61 -12.95
C LEU A 96 -11.20 -15.71 -12.67
N PRO A 97 -12.47 -16.21 -12.74
CA PRO A 97 -13.63 -15.41 -12.36
C PRO A 97 -13.58 -14.92 -10.90
N GLN A 98 -13.12 -15.74 -9.97
CA GLN A 98 -12.96 -15.34 -8.57
C GLN A 98 -11.90 -14.24 -8.36
N TYR A 99 -10.79 -14.31 -9.14
CA TYR A 99 -9.84 -13.18 -9.16
C TYR A 99 -10.49 -11.90 -9.68
N GLY A 100 -11.31 -11.98 -10.73
CA GLY A 100 -12.07 -10.83 -11.23
C GLY A 100 -13.00 -10.23 -10.16
N GLN A 101 -13.76 -11.09 -9.46
CA GLN A 101 -14.65 -10.66 -8.37
C GLN A 101 -13.88 -9.99 -7.22
N ALA A 102 -12.75 -10.56 -6.79
CA ALA A 102 -11.92 -9.96 -5.76
C ALA A 102 -11.34 -8.60 -6.19
N ASN A 103 -10.93 -8.46 -7.46
CA ASN A 103 -10.46 -7.19 -8.00
C ASN A 103 -11.56 -6.11 -7.98
N GLU A 104 -12.82 -6.45 -8.31
CA GLU A 104 -13.95 -5.51 -8.22
C GLU A 104 -14.27 -5.11 -6.76
N LEU A 105 -14.12 -6.04 -5.80
CA LEU A 105 -14.25 -5.71 -4.38
C LEU A 105 -13.16 -4.71 -3.93
N ILE A 106 -11.92 -4.90 -4.34
CA ILE A 106 -10.81 -3.96 -4.04
C ILE A 106 -11.04 -2.61 -4.69
N LYS A 107 -11.51 -2.59 -5.95
CA LYS A 107 -11.87 -1.34 -6.63
C LYS A 107 -12.97 -0.59 -5.88
N SER A 108 -14.03 -1.29 -5.48
CA SER A 108 -15.13 -0.72 -4.70
C SER A 108 -14.65 -0.18 -3.35
N LEU A 109 -13.77 -0.89 -2.65
CA LEU A 109 -13.14 -0.44 -1.40
C LEU A 109 -12.36 0.87 -1.61
N ILE A 110 -11.49 0.92 -2.64
CA ILE A 110 -10.70 2.12 -2.94
C ILE A 110 -11.62 3.31 -3.28
N LEU A 111 -12.65 3.10 -4.11
CA LEU A 111 -13.60 4.15 -4.48
C LEU A 111 -14.42 4.64 -3.28
N THR A 112 -14.83 3.76 -2.39
CA THR A 112 -15.53 4.12 -1.15
C THR A 112 -14.64 4.98 -0.25
N LEU A 113 -13.39 4.57 -0.03
CA LEU A 113 -12.43 5.34 0.75
C LEU A 113 -12.08 6.68 0.09
N ARG A 114 -11.98 6.71 -1.25
CA ARG A 114 -11.74 7.94 -2.00
C ARG A 114 -12.89 8.95 -1.89
N GLY A 115 -14.11 8.45 -1.72
CA GLY A 115 -15.30 9.30 -1.50
C GLY A 115 -15.33 10.01 -0.15
N LEU A 116 -14.45 9.65 0.78
CA LEU A 116 -14.32 10.34 2.06
C LEU A 116 -13.56 11.66 1.89
N ASP A 117 -14.05 12.73 2.50
CA ASP A 117 -13.36 14.04 2.52
C ASP A 117 -12.37 14.13 3.68
N ILE A 118 -11.54 13.08 3.82
CA ILE A 118 -10.50 12.97 4.84
C ILE A 118 -9.22 12.39 4.21
N PRO A 119 -8.05 12.55 4.87
CA PRO A 119 -6.85 11.82 4.47
C PRO A 119 -7.03 10.30 4.57
N VAL A 120 -6.63 9.59 3.51
CA VAL A 120 -6.64 8.14 3.43
C VAL A 120 -5.24 7.64 3.12
N VAL A 121 -4.73 6.72 3.95
CA VAL A 121 -3.45 6.04 3.70
C VAL A 121 -3.72 4.57 3.39
N LEU A 122 -3.23 4.11 2.26
CA LEU A 122 -3.20 2.69 1.91
C LEU A 122 -1.76 2.22 2.02
N THR A 123 -1.48 1.24 2.88
CA THR A 123 -0.17 0.60 2.87
C THR A 123 -0.19 -0.65 1.98
N GLY A 124 0.97 -1.09 1.50
CA GLY A 124 1.07 -2.30 0.69
C GLY A 124 2.47 -2.90 0.71
N GLN A 125 2.55 -4.20 0.41
CA GLN A 125 3.82 -4.88 0.27
C GLN A 125 4.42 -4.61 -1.12
N ALA A 126 5.75 -4.59 -1.21
CA ALA A 126 6.45 -4.49 -2.49
C ALA A 126 6.75 -5.87 -3.06
N LYS A 127 6.57 -6.00 -4.37
CA LYS A 127 7.10 -7.10 -5.18
C LYS A 127 8.34 -6.59 -5.90
N VAL A 128 9.44 -7.33 -5.76
CA VAL A 128 10.67 -7.09 -6.52
C VAL A 128 10.76 -8.17 -7.60
N THR A 129 10.94 -7.73 -8.83
CA THR A 129 11.21 -8.59 -9.99
C THR A 129 12.53 -8.14 -10.63
N TYR A 130 13.27 -9.06 -11.17
CA TYR A 130 14.44 -8.77 -12.00
C TYR A 130 14.07 -9.07 -13.43
N VAL A 131 14.22 -8.10 -14.30
CA VAL A 131 13.94 -8.22 -15.74
C VAL A 131 15.29 -8.24 -16.44
N ASP A 132 15.55 -9.31 -17.19
CA ASP A 132 16.74 -9.40 -18.02
C ASP A 132 16.52 -8.47 -19.23
N GLU A 133 17.35 -7.44 -19.35
CA GLU A 133 17.42 -6.67 -20.59
C GLU A 133 18.21 -7.53 -21.59
N ALA A 134 17.50 -8.32 -22.35
CA ALA A 134 18.12 -9.09 -23.42
C ALA A 134 18.50 -8.14 -24.58
N ASP A 135 19.74 -7.72 -24.61
CA ASP A 135 20.35 -7.33 -25.88
C ASP A 135 20.86 -8.61 -26.56
N PRO A 136 20.33 -8.98 -27.76
CA PRO A 136 20.73 -10.23 -28.42
C PRO A 136 22.21 -10.27 -28.84
N GLU A 137 22.93 -9.16 -28.75
CA GLU A 137 24.31 -9.03 -29.23
C GLU A 137 25.34 -8.88 -28.08
N ASP A 138 24.92 -8.68 -26.81
CA ASP A 138 25.86 -8.55 -25.70
C ASP A 138 25.69 -9.66 -24.67
N ALA A 139 26.80 -10.35 -24.36
CA ALA A 139 26.82 -11.47 -23.41
C ALA A 139 26.69 -11.03 -21.92
N ASP A 140 26.70 -9.73 -21.62
CA ASP A 140 26.47 -9.16 -20.30
C ASP A 140 25.01 -8.70 -20.19
N VAL A 141 24.14 -9.62 -19.78
CA VAL A 141 22.73 -9.32 -19.50
C VAL A 141 22.65 -8.41 -18.29
N ALA A 142 22.37 -7.12 -18.52
CA ALA A 142 22.08 -6.19 -17.45
C ALA A 142 20.70 -6.50 -16.85
N GLN A 143 20.66 -6.92 -15.59
CA GLN A 143 19.41 -7.13 -14.87
C GLN A 143 18.86 -5.80 -14.34
N THR A 144 17.70 -5.37 -14.85
CA THR A 144 16.98 -4.22 -14.29
C THR A 144 16.03 -4.68 -13.19
N LYS A 145 16.23 -4.12 -12.02
CA LYS A 145 15.37 -4.37 -10.85
C LYS A 145 14.10 -3.55 -10.98
N GLU A 146 12.94 -4.20 -11.05
CA GLU A 146 11.63 -3.57 -10.92
C GLU A 146 11.03 -3.76 -9.53
N VAL A 147 10.51 -2.66 -8.95
CA VAL A 147 9.84 -2.66 -7.65
C VAL A 147 8.44 -2.11 -7.81
N THR A 148 7.45 -2.95 -7.61
CA THR A 148 6.04 -2.60 -7.77
C THR A 148 5.22 -2.99 -6.54
N LEU A 149 3.98 -2.49 -6.46
CA LEU A 149 3.03 -2.93 -5.44
C LEU A 149 2.67 -4.41 -5.65
N ALA A 150 2.75 -5.21 -4.59
CA ALA A 150 2.45 -6.65 -4.60
C ALA A 150 0.95 -6.94 -4.66
N LEU A 151 0.29 -6.48 -5.72
CA LEU A 151 -1.10 -6.78 -6.04
C LEU A 151 -1.19 -7.41 -7.43
N PRO A 152 -2.20 -8.26 -7.72
CA PRO A 152 -2.49 -8.74 -9.07
C PRO A 152 -2.81 -7.59 -10.03
N GLY A 153 -2.60 -7.82 -11.34
CA GLY A 153 -2.63 -6.83 -12.41
C GLY A 153 -3.69 -5.73 -12.28
N GLN A 154 -4.98 -6.09 -12.34
CA GLN A 154 -6.06 -5.09 -12.27
C GLN A 154 -6.17 -4.40 -10.91
N ALA A 155 -6.09 -5.14 -9.78
CA ALA A 155 -6.13 -4.54 -8.45
C ALA A 155 -4.98 -3.55 -8.24
N ARG A 156 -3.77 -3.89 -8.75
CA ARG A 156 -2.62 -2.99 -8.74
C ARG A 156 -2.88 -1.73 -9.55
N GLN A 157 -3.42 -1.86 -10.77
CA GLN A 157 -3.76 -0.71 -11.61
C GLN A 157 -4.76 0.22 -10.91
N PHE A 158 -5.81 -0.31 -10.28
CA PHE A 158 -6.77 0.51 -9.54
C PHE A 158 -6.11 1.24 -8.37
N ALA A 159 -5.28 0.56 -7.57
CA ALA A 159 -4.60 1.18 -6.45
C ALA A 159 -3.69 2.34 -6.89
N LEU A 160 -2.92 2.14 -7.96
CA LEU A 160 -2.03 3.17 -8.51
C LEU A 160 -2.81 4.32 -9.17
N MET A 161 -3.87 4.02 -9.93
CA MET A 161 -4.66 5.02 -10.67
C MET A 161 -5.42 5.97 -9.73
N TYR A 162 -5.94 5.46 -8.62
CA TYR A 162 -6.74 6.24 -7.68
C TYR A 162 -5.93 6.92 -6.58
N ALA A 163 -4.65 6.57 -6.40
CA ALA A 163 -3.77 7.26 -5.47
C ALA A 163 -3.39 8.66 -6.00
N ASP A 164 -3.38 9.64 -5.10
CA ASP A 164 -2.90 10.99 -5.37
C ASP A 164 -1.39 11.08 -5.12
N VAL A 165 -0.89 10.28 -4.19
CA VAL A 165 0.53 10.10 -3.87
C VAL A 165 0.86 8.61 -3.86
N ILE A 166 1.93 8.22 -4.56
CA ILE A 166 2.49 6.87 -4.55
C ILE A 166 3.91 6.96 -4.01
N GLY A 167 4.12 6.45 -2.80
CA GLY A 167 5.40 6.44 -2.10
C GLY A 167 5.96 5.02 -1.97
N TYR A 168 7.21 4.82 -2.39
CA TYR A 168 7.93 3.58 -2.10
C TYR A 168 8.87 3.78 -0.92
N THR A 169 8.73 2.96 0.13
CA THR A 169 9.55 3.03 1.34
C THR A 169 10.64 1.96 1.35
N GLU A 170 11.84 2.38 1.77
CA GLU A 170 12.97 1.51 1.99
C GLU A 170 13.74 1.89 3.26
N SER A 171 14.49 0.94 3.81
CA SER A 171 15.45 1.19 4.87
C SER A 171 16.80 1.59 4.28
N VAL A 172 17.43 2.60 4.87
CA VAL A 172 18.76 3.09 4.47
C VAL A 172 19.70 2.97 5.66
N LYS A 173 20.79 2.23 5.50
CA LYS A 173 21.86 2.16 6.50
C LYS A 173 22.76 3.38 6.34
N ARG A 174 22.99 4.09 7.45
CA ARG A 174 24.00 5.15 7.59
C ARG A 174 24.82 4.82 8.82
N ASP A 175 26.07 4.42 8.60
CA ASP A 175 26.97 3.99 9.66
C ASP A 175 26.31 2.90 10.53
N SER A 176 26.16 3.14 11.84
CA SER A 176 25.48 2.23 12.79
C SER A 176 23.95 2.37 12.85
N ASN A 177 23.39 3.40 12.19
CA ASN A 177 21.97 3.72 12.28
C ASN A 177 21.19 3.28 11.04
N THR A 178 19.95 2.79 11.25
CA THR A 178 19.00 2.50 10.18
C THR A 178 17.98 3.64 10.11
N GLY A 179 17.94 4.34 8.98
CA GLY A 179 16.91 5.33 8.68
C GLY A 179 15.92 4.80 7.65
N TYR A 180 14.86 5.56 7.42
CA TYR A 180 13.86 5.26 6.40
C TYR A 180 13.81 6.36 5.35
N ARG A 181 13.52 5.98 4.10
CA ARG A 181 13.35 6.88 2.97
C ARG A 181 12.09 6.49 2.21
N MET A 182 11.36 7.50 1.73
CA MET A 182 10.20 7.33 0.87
C MET A 182 10.47 8.00 -0.48
N TRP A 183 10.49 7.24 -1.56
CA TRP A 183 10.57 7.75 -2.93
C TRP A 183 9.21 8.28 -3.34
N LEU A 184 9.20 9.48 -3.93
CA LEU A 184 8.00 10.20 -4.36
C LEU A 184 8.04 10.59 -5.85
N LYS A 185 9.15 10.34 -6.52
CA LYS A 185 9.29 10.45 -7.97
C LYS A 185 9.64 9.10 -8.57
N PRO A 186 9.20 8.81 -9.80
CA PRO A 186 9.63 7.62 -10.50
C PRO A 186 11.16 7.63 -10.66
N THR A 187 11.76 6.50 -10.45
CA THR A 187 13.18 6.26 -10.69
C THR A 187 13.35 4.90 -11.33
N GLN A 188 14.51 4.58 -11.84
CA GLN A 188 14.75 3.32 -12.53
C GLN A 188 14.24 2.13 -11.71
N GLY A 189 13.23 1.45 -12.23
CA GLY A 189 12.61 0.28 -11.63
C GLY A 189 11.71 0.54 -10.39
N ILE A 190 11.43 1.78 -9.99
CA ILE A 190 10.54 2.09 -8.86
C ILE A 190 9.32 2.88 -9.35
N VAL A 191 8.13 2.37 -9.06
CA VAL A 191 6.86 3.07 -9.33
C VAL A 191 6.56 4.00 -8.17
N ALA A 192 6.76 5.31 -8.36
CA ALA A 192 6.43 6.35 -7.39
C ALA A 192 5.96 7.61 -8.13
N GLY A 193 5.26 8.49 -7.44
CA GLY A 193 4.78 9.73 -8.03
C GLY A 193 3.75 10.45 -7.18
N CYS A 194 3.43 11.67 -7.54
CA CYS A 194 2.30 12.39 -6.95
C CYS A 194 1.66 13.32 -7.99
N ARG A 195 0.42 13.75 -7.73
CA ARG A 195 -0.30 14.70 -8.58
C ARG A 195 0.11 16.16 -8.38
N ALA A 196 0.80 16.45 -7.24
CA ALA A 196 1.35 17.78 -7.01
C ALA A 196 2.59 18.00 -7.88
N ASP A 197 2.85 19.26 -8.24
CA ASP A 197 4.09 19.63 -8.91
C ASP A 197 5.26 19.57 -7.93
N ILE A 198 6.11 18.57 -8.13
CA ILE A 198 7.31 18.33 -7.33
C ILE A 198 8.56 18.30 -8.20
N ALA A 199 8.50 18.84 -9.42
CA ALA A 199 9.60 18.73 -10.40
C ALA A 199 10.94 19.23 -9.84
N ALA A 200 10.95 20.38 -9.14
CA ALA A 200 12.15 20.97 -8.54
C ALA A 200 12.61 20.29 -7.24
N ARG A 201 11.86 19.34 -6.68
CA ARG A 201 12.16 18.74 -5.36
C ARG A 201 13.03 17.50 -5.47
N LYS A 202 13.66 17.11 -4.37
CA LYS A 202 14.38 15.84 -4.26
C LYS A 202 13.43 14.68 -4.55
N PRO A 203 13.89 13.59 -5.21
CA PRO A 203 13.01 12.48 -5.57
C PRO A 203 12.53 11.65 -4.37
N TRP A 204 13.00 11.93 -3.17
CA TRP A 204 12.70 11.18 -1.96
C TRP A 204 12.60 12.05 -0.72
N LEU A 205 11.87 11.57 0.28
CA LEU A 205 11.70 12.14 1.61
C LEU A 205 12.40 11.26 2.65
N GLY A 206 13.35 11.84 3.40
CA GLY A 206 14.02 11.13 4.51
C GLY A 206 13.21 11.19 5.79
N SER A 207 13.25 10.10 6.60
CA SER A 207 12.46 9.96 7.83
C SER A 207 11.00 10.37 7.61
N PRO A 208 10.26 9.66 6.74
CA PRO A 208 8.94 10.07 6.28
C PRO A 208 7.95 10.11 7.44
N THR A 209 7.27 11.26 7.59
CA THR A 209 6.09 11.48 8.43
C THR A 209 5.02 12.19 7.60
N TRP A 210 3.77 12.16 8.05
CA TRP A 210 2.69 12.85 7.37
C TRP A 210 2.97 14.36 7.24
N GLU A 211 3.34 15.02 8.30
CA GLU A 211 3.69 16.45 8.31
C GLU A 211 4.79 16.80 7.30
N ARG A 212 5.83 15.93 7.19
CA ARG A 212 6.89 16.13 6.20
C ARG A 212 6.41 15.90 4.78
N LEU A 213 5.48 14.95 4.57
CA LEU A 213 4.87 14.72 3.28
C LEU A 213 4.02 15.93 2.87
N GLU A 214 3.18 16.46 3.76
CA GLU A 214 2.37 17.65 3.48
C GLU A 214 3.26 18.84 3.09
N ARG A 215 4.29 19.12 3.86
CA ARG A 215 5.27 20.18 3.50
C ARG A 215 5.93 19.90 2.13
N TYR A 216 6.29 18.65 1.89
CA TYR A 216 6.88 18.26 0.61
C TYR A 216 5.91 18.47 -0.56
N LEU A 217 4.62 18.35 -0.39
CA LEU A 217 3.61 18.55 -1.42
C LEU A 217 3.20 20.02 -1.61
N THR A 218 3.27 20.86 -0.57
CA THR A 218 2.67 22.20 -0.55
C THR A 218 3.66 23.36 -0.62
N HIS A 219 4.94 23.17 -0.25
CA HIS A 219 5.90 24.27 -0.17
C HIS A 219 6.84 24.28 -1.38
N ASP A 220 7.02 25.47 -1.90
CA ASP A 220 8.05 25.83 -2.91
C ASP A 220 9.46 25.79 -2.32
#